data_d8dcbe1a29428277c968bdfc1613d4b0
#
_entry.id   d8dcbe1a29428277c968bdfc1613d4b0
#
_cell.length_a   1.000
_cell.length_b   1.000
_cell.length_c   1.000
_cell.angle_alpha   90.00
_cell.angle_beta   90.00
_cell.angle_gamma   90.00
#
_symmetry.space_group_name_H-M   'P 1'
#
loop_
_entity.id
_entity.type
_entity.pdbx_description
1 polymer ?
#
loop_
_entity_poly.entity_id
_entity_poly.type
_entity_poly.pdbx_seq_one_letter_code
_entity_poly.pdbx_strand_id
1 'polypeptide(L)'
;ANDGVVVANPIKPDDPSLAAATEFTRVLRNIGIVVTGEPASNGKVVEGASEIAKIDSAPLIDVIAEMLTNSDNNTAEILLRHIGFAHNGKGTTESGLEATSALLKSWGFTNFTLKDGSGLSRENRLTCSLLVSLLSRPELTFMFSHGLATAGTTGTLSDTFLKSPVAGLLRAKTGTLLNVKTLSGFLPQKTGGSLHFAFMLNGAAIADQG
;
A
#
# COMPACT_ATOMS: atom_id res chain seq x y z
N ALA A 1 17.55 -26.01 2.45
CA ALA A 1 17.99 -24.78 3.10
C ALA A 1 17.27 -23.64 2.37
N ASN A 2 16.26 -23.09 3.01
CA ASN A 2 15.59 -21.88 2.54
C ASN A 2 16.44 -20.72 3.05
N ASP A 3 17.24 -20.15 2.17
CA ASP A 3 17.83 -18.85 2.41
C ASP A 3 16.68 -17.85 2.43
N GLY A 4 16.23 -17.54 3.64
CA GLY A 4 15.23 -16.50 3.85
C GLY A 4 15.78 -15.19 3.33
N VAL A 5 15.42 -14.85 2.10
CA VAL A 5 15.53 -13.48 1.61
C VAL A 5 14.53 -12.69 2.44
N VAL A 6 15.02 -12.13 3.53
CA VAL A 6 14.36 -11.00 4.17
C VAL A 6 14.35 -9.93 3.08
N VAL A 7 13.22 -9.77 2.41
CA VAL A 7 12.96 -8.59 1.60
C VAL A 7 12.90 -7.46 2.62
N ALA A 8 14.05 -6.87 2.89
CA ALA A 8 14.11 -5.64 3.66
C ALA A 8 13.15 -4.68 2.97
N ASN A 9 12.17 -4.17 3.71
CA ASN A 9 11.39 -3.02 3.24
C ASN A 9 12.40 -2.03 2.64
N PRO A 10 12.24 -1.60 1.39
CA PRO A 10 13.19 -0.71 0.78
C PRO A 10 13.38 0.48 1.73
N ILE A 11 14.62 0.69 2.16
CA ILE A 11 14.97 1.79 3.07
C ILE A 11 14.55 3.05 2.34
N LYS A 12 13.63 3.79 2.92
CA LYS A 12 13.23 5.09 2.39
C LYS A 12 14.48 6.00 2.42
N PRO A 13 14.96 6.47 1.27
CA PRO A 13 16.11 7.36 1.26
C PRO A 13 15.76 8.67 1.98
N ASP A 14 16.70 9.24 2.72
CA ASP A 14 16.54 10.53 3.41
C ASP A 14 16.24 11.65 2.41
N ASP A 15 16.86 11.59 1.22
CA ASP A 15 16.59 12.46 0.09
C ASP A 15 16.18 11.62 -1.14
N PRO A 16 14.89 11.43 -1.39
CA PRO A 16 14.40 10.68 -2.55
C PRO A 16 14.80 11.30 -3.90
N SER A 17 14.90 12.63 -3.97
CA SER A 17 15.29 13.33 -5.20
C SER A 17 16.74 13.06 -5.55
N LEU A 18 17.63 13.09 -4.56
CA LEU A 18 19.04 12.75 -4.73
C LEU A 18 19.22 11.27 -5.08
N ALA A 19 18.48 10.40 -4.43
CA ALA A 19 18.53 8.96 -4.73
C ALA A 19 18.11 8.67 -6.18
N ALA A 20 17.03 9.29 -6.66
CA ALA A 20 16.59 9.16 -8.04
C ALA A 20 17.61 9.74 -9.03
N ALA A 21 18.17 10.92 -8.76
CA ALA A 21 19.21 11.54 -9.60
C ALA A 21 20.48 10.69 -9.64
N THR A 22 20.87 10.09 -8.52
CA THR A 22 22.04 9.21 -8.42
C THR A 22 21.85 7.94 -9.27
N GLU A 23 20.70 7.28 -9.13
CA GLU A 23 20.39 6.08 -9.90
C GLU A 23 20.27 6.38 -11.40
N PHE A 24 19.61 7.47 -11.75
CA PHE A 24 19.53 7.90 -13.15
C PHE A 24 20.91 8.20 -13.76
N THR A 25 21.77 8.90 -13.02
CA THR A 25 23.16 9.17 -13.43
C THR A 25 23.93 7.86 -13.63
N ARG A 26 23.77 6.89 -12.73
CA ARG A 26 24.39 5.57 -12.85
C ARG A 26 23.94 4.84 -14.13
N VAL A 27 22.65 4.85 -14.41
CA VAL A 27 22.10 4.24 -15.63
C VAL A 27 22.64 4.90 -16.89
N LEU A 28 22.66 6.23 -16.94
CA LEU A 28 23.21 7.00 -18.09
C LEU A 28 24.68 6.65 -18.34
N ARG A 29 25.52 6.65 -17.30
CA ARG A 29 26.94 6.29 -17.41
C ARG A 29 27.13 4.85 -17.89
N ASN A 30 26.29 3.91 -17.44
CA ASN A 30 26.37 2.51 -17.84
C ASN A 30 26.03 2.27 -19.32
N ILE A 31 25.20 3.10 -19.92
CA ILE A 31 24.89 3.04 -21.37
C ILE A 31 25.79 3.94 -22.21
N GLY A 32 26.89 4.46 -21.64
CA GLY A 32 27.93 5.21 -22.35
C GLY A 32 27.67 6.71 -22.47
N ILE A 33 26.65 7.26 -21.81
CA ILE A 33 26.42 8.71 -21.80
C ILE A 33 27.37 9.36 -20.78
N VAL A 34 28.11 10.37 -21.23
CA VAL A 34 29.05 11.12 -20.38
C VAL A 34 28.27 12.10 -19.54
N VAL A 35 28.20 11.85 -18.24
CA VAL A 35 27.65 12.79 -17.25
C VAL A 35 28.81 13.35 -16.43
N THR A 36 29.14 14.62 -16.62
CA THR A 36 30.32 15.29 -16.00
C THR A 36 30.02 15.85 -14.60
N GLY A 37 28.75 16.09 -14.30
CA GLY A 37 28.31 16.58 -12.96
C GLY A 37 28.04 15.44 -11.98
N GLU A 38 28.05 15.79 -10.69
CA GLU A 38 27.55 14.90 -9.65
C GLU A 38 26.03 15.04 -9.51
N PRO A 39 25.32 13.94 -9.16
CA PRO A 39 23.88 13.99 -8.93
C PRO A 39 23.56 14.96 -7.78
N ALA A 40 22.51 15.75 -7.96
CA ALA A 40 22.04 16.71 -6.96
C ALA A 40 20.51 16.67 -6.82
N SER A 41 20.05 17.09 -5.66
CA SER A 41 18.62 17.23 -5.37
C SER A 41 18.15 18.69 -5.48
N ASN A 42 16.82 18.87 -5.48
CA ASN A 42 16.17 20.18 -5.38
C ASN A 42 16.50 21.16 -6.53
N GLY A 43 16.91 20.63 -7.68
CA GLY A 43 17.05 21.42 -8.91
C GLY A 43 15.69 21.95 -9.39
N LYS A 44 15.71 23.16 -9.98
CA LYS A 44 14.53 23.71 -10.66
C LYS A 44 14.71 23.57 -12.17
N VAL A 45 13.62 23.26 -12.86
CA VAL A 45 13.60 23.28 -14.33
C VAL A 45 13.89 24.71 -14.79
N VAL A 46 14.83 24.86 -15.73
CA VAL A 46 15.20 26.16 -16.31
C VAL A 46 14.03 26.63 -17.18
N GLU A 47 13.72 27.92 -17.11
CA GLU A 47 12.69 28.51 -17.96
C GLU A 47 13.06 28.32 -19.45
N GLY A 48 12.08 27.86 -20.25
CA GLY A 48 12.29 27.53 -21.66
C GLY A 48 12.89 26.13 -21.91
N ALA A 49 13.11 25.32 -20.91
CA ALA A 49 13.53 23.92 -21.10
C ALA A 49 12.47 23.12 -21.87
N SER A 50 12.92 22.32 -22.84
CA SER A 50 12.07 21.40 -23.59
C SER A 50 12.08 20.02 -22.97
N GLU A 51 10.94 19.33 -22.99
CA GLU A 51 10.87 17.91 -22.63
C GLU A 51 11.66 17.07 -23.65
N ILE A 52 12.61 16.29 -23.19
CA ILE A 52 13.42 15.40 -24.04
C ILE A 52 12.78 14.00 -24.10
N ALA A 53 12.27 13.52 -22.98
CA ALA A 53 11.63 12.23 -22.87
C ALA A 53 10.65 12.22 -21.68
N LYS A 54 9.63 11.38 -21.79
CA LYS A 54 8.61 11.17 -20.77
C LYS A 54 8.38 9.69 -20.56
N ILE A 55 8.22 9.27 -19.32
CA ILE A 55 7.76 7.95 -18.94
C ILE A 55 6.53 8.15 -18.07
N ASP A 56 5.41 7.56 -18.49
CA ASP A 56 4.20 7.52 -17.68
C ASP A 56 4.28 6.41 -16.63
N SER A 57 3.71 6.64 -15.45
CA SER A 57 3.57 5.60 -14.44
C SER A 57 2.59 4.51 -14.90
N ALA A 58 2.63 3.35 -14.24
CA ALA A 58 1.55 2.37 -14.36
C ALA A 58 0.20 3.01 -13.99
N PRO A 59 -0.93 2.50 -14.51
CA PRO A 59 -2.25 2.92 -14.09
C PRO A 59 -2.40 2.87 -12.57
N LEU A 60 -3.10 3.84 -11.98
CA LEU A 60 -3.24 3.94 -10.53
C LEU A 60 -3.81 2.67 -9.90
N ILE A 61 -4.70 1.99 -10.62
CA ILE A 61 -5.30 0.73 -10.13
C ILE A 61 -4.23 -0.37 -9.96
N ASP A 62 -3.23 -0.44 -10.83
CA ASP A 62 -2.16 -1.42 -10.76
C ASP A 62 -1.18 -1.07 -9.63
N VAL A 63 -0.90 0.22 -9.42
CA VAL A 63 -0.10 0.70 -8.27
C VAL A 63 -0.79 0.34 -6.95
N ILE A 64 -2.10 0.54 -6.85
CA ILE A 64 -2.91 0.17 -5.68
C ILE A 64 -2.91 -1.36 -5.50
N ALA A 65 -3.05 -2.11 -6.59
CA ALA A 65 -3.06 -3.57 -6.54
C ALA A 65 -1.73 -4.12 -6.03
N GLU A 66 -0.61 -3.63 -6.54
CA GLU A 66 0.72 -4.02 -6.07
C GLU A 66 0.91 -3.68 -4.58
N MET A 67 0.56 -2.47 -4.18
CA MET A 67 0.61 -2.01 -2.79
C MET A 67 -0.20 -2.93 -1.86
N LEU A 68 -1.42 -3.29 -2.23
CA LEU A 68 -2.29 -4.15 -1.42
C LEU A 68 -1.77 -5.59 -1.37
N THR A 69 -1.34 -6.15 -2.51
CA THR A 69 -0.84 -7.52 -2.63
C THR A 69 0.43 -7.73 -1.81
N ASN A 70 1.38 -6.81 -1.92
CA ASN A 70 2.69 -6.91 -1.28
C ASN A 70 2.78 -6.19 0.06
N SER A 71 1.71 -5.46 0.45
CA SER A 71 1.68 -4.67 1.68
C SER A 71 2.77 -3.59 1.73
N ASP A 72 2.91 -2.82 0.63
CA ASP A 72 3.92 -1.77 0.52
C ASP A 72 3.50 -0.52 1.30
N ASN A 73 4.13 -0.34 2.44
CA ASN A 73 3.89 0.78 3.34
C ASN A 73 4.31 2.12 2.74
N ASN A 74 5.39 2.15 1.95
CA ASN A 74 5.88 3.39 1.34
C ASN A 74 4.88 3.91 0.30
N THR A 75 4.41 3.04 -0.58
CA THR A 75 3.38 3.40 -1.56
C THR A 75 2.09 3.86 -0.89
N ALA A 76 1.67 3.21 0.21
CA ALA A 76 0.49 3.65 0.98
C ALA A 76 0.64 5.08 1.54
N GLU A 77 1.82 5.42 2.10
CA GLU A 77 2.10 6.78 2.59
C GLU A 77 2.16 7.82 1.46
N ILE A 78 2.74 7.46 0.32
CA ILE A 78 2.80 8.33 -0.85
C ILE A 78 1.39 8.58 -1.38
N LEU A 79 0.56 7.56 -1.53
CA LEU A 79 -0.83 7.69 -1.99
C LEU A 79 -1.66 8.53 -1.03
N LEU A 80 -1.47 8.40 0.29
CA LEU A 80 -2.14 9.27 1.26
C LEU A 80 -1.80 10.75 1.02
N ARG A 81 -0.53 11.07 0.74
CA ARG A 81 -0.11 12.44 0.42
C ARG A 81 -0.65 12.92 -0.93
N HIS A 82 -0.76 12.03 -1.92
CA HIS A 82 -1.42 12.36 -3.20
C HIS A 82 -2.90 12.67 -3.01
N ILE A 83 -3.60 11.94 -2.15
CA ILE A 83 -4.99 12.27 -1.75
C ILE A 83 -5.04 13.68 -1.15
N GLY A 84 -4.11 14.01 -0.25
CA GLY A 84 -4.01 15.35 0.33
C GLY A 84 -3.79 16.44 -0.71
N PHE A 85 -2.87 16.20 -1.64
CA PHE A 85 -2.60 17.12 -2.74
C PHE A 85 -3.83 17.34 -3.63
N ALA A 86 -4.53 16.27 -3.99
CA ALA A 86 -5.76 16.36 -4.79
C ALA A 86 -6.89 17.08 -4.03
N HIS A 87 -6.93 16.96 -2.70
CA HIS A 87 -7.97 17.57 -1.87
C HIS A 87 -7.82 19.10 -1.75
N ASN A 88 -6.62 19.59 -1.46
CA ASN A 88 -6.40 21.01 -1.15
C ASN A 88 -5.03 21.56 -1.61
N GLY A 89 -4.33 20.86 -2.51
CA GLY A 89 -3.03 21.27 -3.04
C GLY A 89 -1.84 21.02 -2.08
N LYS A 90 -2.07 20.37 -0.94
CA LYS A 90 -1.01 20.09 0.05
C LYS A 90 -0.71 18.59 0.09
N GLY A 91 0.45 18.20 -0.42
CA GLY A 91 0.91 16.80 -0.41
C GLY A 91 1.46 16.37 0.96
N THR A 92 0.68 16.53 2.03
CA THR A 92 1.07 16.17 3.39
C THR A 92 0.22 15.02 3.93
N THR A 93 0.73 14.32 4.93
CA THR A 93 0.01 13.26 5.63
C THR A 93 -1.27 13.80 6.28
N GLU A 94 -1.19 14.96 6.91
CA GLU A 94 -2.32 15.62 7.59
C GLU A 94 -3.46 15.91 6.60
N SER A 95 -3.14 16.48 5.44
CA SER A 95 -4.15 16.77 4.41
C SER A 95 -4.78 15.50 3.84
N GLY A 96 -3.98 14.45 3.65
CA GLY A 96 -4.49 13.14 3.22
C GLY A 96 -5.42 12.50 4.25
N LEU A 97 -5.05 12.57 5.53
CA LEU A 97 -5.88 12.08 6.64
C LEU A 97 -7.20 12.87 6.77
N GLU A 98 -7.14 14.19 6.56
CA GLU A 98 -8.33 15.05 6.55
C GLU A 98 -9.31 14.59 5.45
N ALA A 99 -8.83 14.48 4.22
CA ALA A 99 -9.63 14.04 3.08
C ALA A 99 -10.21 12.64 3.28
N THR A 100 -9.39 11.68 3.70
CA THR A 100 -9.81 10.30 3.95
C THR A 100 -10.84 10.24 5.08
N SER A 101 -10.62 10.99 6.16
CA SER A 101 -11.56 11.04 7.28
C SER A 101 -12.89 11.67 6.87
N ALA A 102 -12.87 12.71 6.04
CA ALA A 102 -14.08 13.34 5.51
C ALA A 102 -14.88 12.35 4.64
N LEU A 103 -14.20 11.58 3.78
CA LEU A 103 -14.82 10.56 2.96
C LEU A 103 -15.46 9.46 3.81
N LEU A 104 -14.76 8.91 4.80
CA LEU A 104 -15.30 7.88 5.69
C LEU A 104 -16.52 8.40 6.47
N LYS A 105 -16.47 9.64 6.95
CA LYS A 105 -17.63 10.29 7.62
C LYS A 105 -18.82 10.46 6.67
N SER A 106 -18.59 10.83 5.41
CA SER A 106 -19.64 10.94 4.41
C SER A 106 -20.33 9.60 4.13
N TRP A 107 -19.61 8.50 4.34
CA TRP A 107 -20.14 7.13 4.27
C TRP A 107 -20.81 6.65 5.57
N GLY A 108 -20.91 7.52 6.58
CA GLY A 108 -21.58 7.24 7.85
C GLY A 108 -20.69 6.63 8.93
N PHE A 109 -19.38 6.50 8.71
CA PHE A 109 -18.47 5.99 9.72
C PHE A 109 -18.06 7.09 10.70
N THR A 110 -18.14 6.81 11.98
CA THR A 110 -17.80 7.79 13.04
C THR A 110 -16.79 7.25 14.06
N ASN A 111 -16.68 5.93 14.19
CA ASN A 111 -15.82 5.29 15.19
C ASN A 111 -14.51 4.81 14.57
N PHE A 112 -13.63 5.77 14.26
CA PHE A 112 -12.28 5.50 13.78
C PHE A 112 -11.31 6.63 14.14
N THR A 113 -10.02 6.31 14.14
CA THR A 113 -8.90 7.26 14.19
C THR A 113 -7.86 6.83 13.18
N LEU A 114 -7.43 7.73 12.31
CA LEU A 114 -6.38 7.52 11.32
C LEU A 114 -5.18 8.39 11.68
N LYS A 115 -3.96 7.85 11.55
CA LYS A 115 -2.70 8.52 11.86
C LYS A 115 -1.69 8.44 10.73
N ASP A 116 -1.84 7.46 9.85
CA ASP A 116 -0.96 7.22 8.70
C ASP A 116 -1.72 6.52 7.56
N GLY A 117 -1.05 6.32 6.43
CA GLY A 117 -1.58 5.57 5.30
C GLY A 117 -1.24 4.09 5.34
N SER A 118 -0.14 3.73 6.00
CA SER A 118 0.42 2.37 6.03
C SER A 118 -0.20 1.45 7.08
N GLY A 119 -0.82 2.02 8.11
CA GLY A 119 -1.34 1.25 9.24
C GLY A 119 -0.29 0.90 10.29
N LEU A 120 0.93 1.45 10.20
CA LEU A 120 2.02 1.17 11.16
C LEU A 120 1.83 1.89 12.50
N SER A 121 1.13 3.00 12.52
CA SER A 121 0.88 3.74 13.75
C SER A 121 -0.02 2.95 14.69
N ARG A 122 0.45 2.77 15.92
CA ARG A 122 -0.32 2.12 16.99
C ARG A 122 -1.47 2.96 17.52
N GLU A 123 -1.59 4.20 17.05
CA GLU A 123 -2.68 5.10 17.39
C GLU A 123 -3.86 4.99 16.42
N ASN A 124 -3.72 4.26 15.30
CA ASN A 124 -4.85 3.94 14.44
C ASN A 124 -5.92 3.17 15.22
N ARG A 125 -7.19 3.51 15.00
CA ARG A 125 -8.33 2.82 15.58
C ARG A 125 -9.36 2.59 14.50
N LEU A 126 -9.73 1.34 14.30
CA LEU A 126 -10.75 0.91 13.36
C LEU A 126 -11.62 -0.17 14.01
N THR A 127 -12.80 -0.38 13.49
CA THR A 127 -13.66 -1.49 13.87
C THR A 127 -13.71 -2.55 12.78
N CYS A 128 -13.91 -3.82 13.14
CA CYS A 128 -14.13 -4.88 12.15
C CYS A 128 -15.34 -4.57 11.26
N SER A 129 -16.38 -3.99 11.81
CA SER A 129 -17.57 -3.57 11.05
C SER A 129 -17.27 -2.53 9.98
N LEU A 130 -16.39 -1.56 10.27
CA LEU A 130 -15.94 -0.58 9.27
C LEU A 130 -15.23 -1.29 8.11
N LEU A 131 -14.28 -2.19 8.39
CA LEU A 131 -13.56 -2.93 7.36
C LEU A 131 -14.48 -3.80 6.52
N VAL A 132 -15.40 -4.54 7.13
CA VAL A 132 -16.40 -5.34 6.40
C VAL A 132 -17.28 -4.46 5.54
N SER A 133 -17.72 -3.31 6.04
CA SER A 133 -18.53 -2.38 5.27
C SER A 133 -17.76 -1.82 4.07
N LEU A 134 -16.48 -1.49 4.21
CA LEU A 134 -15.63 -1.06 3.08
C LEU A 134 -15.48 -2.16 2.02
N LEU A 135 -15.18 -3.39 2.46
CA LEU A 135 -15.03 -4.55 1.58
C LEU A 135 -16.31 -4.90 0.81
N SER A 136 -17.47 -4.55 1.41
CA SER A 136 -18.79 -4.84 0.83
C SER A 136 -19.30 -3.75 -0.12
N ARG A 137 -18.56 -2.65 -0.30
CA ARG A 137 -18.97 -1.56 -1.19
C ARG A 137 -18.83 -1.96 -2.66
N PRO A 138 -19.90 -1.92 -3.46
CA PRO A 138 -19.84 -2.34 -4.87
C PRO A 138 -18.80 -1.57 -5.70
N GLU A 139 -18.66 -0.27 -5.43
CA GLU A 139 -17.71 0.60 -6.12
C GLU A 139 -16.24 0.26 -5.84
N LEU A 140 -15.94 -0.46 -4.76
CA LEU A 140 -14.58 -0.88 -4.39
C LEU A 140 -14.30 -2.36 -4.74
N THR A 141 -15.31 -3.12 -5.17
CA THR A 141 -15.19 -4.56 -5.42
C THR A 141 -14.11 -4.88 -6.43
N PHE A 142 -14.03 -4.13 -7.54
CA PHE A 142 -13.02 -4.36 -8.57
C PHE A 142 -11.60 -4.16 -8.01
N MET A 143 -11.36 -3.06 -7.31
CA MET A 143 -10.07 -2.74 -6.70
C MET A 143 -9.63 -3.82 -5.71
N PHE A 144 -10.50 -4.26 -4.81
CA PHE A 144 -10.17 -5.31 -3.86
C PHE A 144 -9.97 -6.67 -4.52
N SER A 145 -10.77 -7.00 -5.53
CA SER A 145 -10.59 -8.25 -6.29
C SER A 145 -9.28 -8.28 -7.08
N HIS A 146 -8.81 -7.12 -7.54
CA HIS A 146 -7.56 -7.00 -8.28
C HIS A 146 -6.33 -6.95 -7.35
N GLY A 147 -6.44 -6.29 -6.21
CA GLY A 147 -5.30 -5.94 -5.37
C GLY A 147 -5.09 -6.80 -4.12
N LEU A 148 -6.10 -7.48 -3.57
CA LEU A 148 -5.88 -8.28 -2.37
C LEU A 148 -5.11 -9.56 -2.66
N ALA A 149 -4.17 -9.90 -1.77
CA ALA A 149 -3.41 -11.16 -1.85
C ALA A 149 -4.35 -12.37 -1.82
N THR A 150 -4.03 -13.38 -2.62
CA THR A 150 -4.79 -14.64 -2.73
C THR A 150 -4.12 -15.74 -1.93
N ALA A 151 -4.87 -16.40 -1.07
CA ALA A 151 -4.41 -17.49 -0.22
C ALA A 151 -3.70 -18.59 -1.04
N GLY A 152 -2.50 -18.96 -0.62
CA GLY A 152 -1.68 -19.98 -1.26
C GLY A 152 -1.18 -19.61 -2.66
N THR A 153 -1.24 -18.32 -3.08
CA THR A 153 -0.96 -17.96 -4.47
C THR A 153 -0.14 -16.67 -4.60
N THR A 154 -0.57 -15.55 -4.00
CA THR A 154 0.08 -14.25 -4.24
C THR A 154 0.37 -13.47 -2.97
N GLY A 155 1.38 -12.59 -3.06
CA GLY A 155 1.70 -11.58 -2.05
C GLY A 155 1.89 -12.14 -0.65
N THR A 156 1.38 -11.43 0.34
CA THR A 156 1.52 -11.80 1.77
C THR A 156 0.79 -13.07 2.18
N LEU A 157 0.06 -13.70 1.28
CA LEU A 157 -0.65 -14.98 1.51
C LEU A 157 -0.14 -16.13 0.64
N SER A 158 0.95 -15.96 -0.10
CA SER A 158 1.47 -16.94 -1.06
C SER A 158 1.79 -18.31 -0.46
N ASP A 159 2.23 -18.33 0.77
CA ASP A 159 2.65 -19.53 1.51
C ASP A 159 1.71 -19.92 2.66
N THR A 160 0.59 -19.20 2.80
CA THR A 160 -0.44 -19.49 3.82
C THR A 160 -1.67 -20.16 3.21
N PHE A 161 -2.38 -20.95 4.00
CA PHE A 161 -3.59 -21.68 3.59
C PHE A 161 -3.38 -22.73 2.47
N LEU A 162 -2.14 -23.15 2.17
CA LEU A 162 -1.79 -24.06 1.06
C LEU A 162 -2.62 -25.36 1.03
N LYS A 163 -2.94 -25.93 2.20
CA LYS A 163 -3.72 -27.18 2.35
C LYS A 163 -5.17 -26.93 2.77
N SER A 164 -5.62 -25.68 2.73
CA SER A 164 -6.96 -25.29 3.13
C SER A 164 -7.94 -25.32 1.95
N PRO A 165 -9.22 -25.62 2.16
CA PRO A 165 -10.25 -25.47 1.12
C PRO A 165 -10.40 -24.06 0.55
N VAL A 166 -9.81 -23.04 1.20
CA VAL A 166 -9.83 -21.66 0.75
C VAL A 166 -8.61 -21.26 -0.10
N ALA A 167 -7.65 -22.18 -0.30
CA ALA A 167 -6.51 -21.95 -1.16
C ALA A 167 -6.95 -21.57 -2.60
N GLY A 168 -6.37 -20.53 -3.16
CA GLY A 168 -6.73 -19.98 -4.47
C GLY A 168 -8.06 -19.22 -4.51
N LEU A 169 -8.83 -19.17 -3.42
CA LEU A 169 -10.16 -18.54 -3.39
C LEU A 169 -10.21 -17.31 -2.47
N LEU A 170 -9.72 -17.46 -1.24
CA LEU A 170 -9.72 -16.37 -0.26
C LEU A 170 -8.82 -15.23 -0.72
N ARG A 171 -9.34 -14.02 -0.70
CA ARG A 171 -8.58 -12.80 -0.95
C ARG A 171 -8.60 -11.93 0.29
N ALA A 172 -7.42 -11.55 0.79
CA ALA A 172 -7.37 -10.78 2.02
C ALA A 172 -6.11 -9.91 2.13
N LYS A 173 -6.23 -8.88 2.97
CA LYS A 173 -5.11 -8.08 3.47
C LYS A 173 -4.72 -8.57 4.85
N THR A 174 -3.45 -8.87 5.01
CA THR A 174 -2.82 -9.17 6.30
C THR A 174 -2.36 -7.90 7.00
N GLY A 175 -2.25 -7.94 8.30
CA GLY A 175 -1.57 -6.92 9.10
C GLY A 175 -0.90 -7.56 10.29
N THR A 176 0.37 -7.20 10.52
CA THR A 176 1.15 -7.69 11.65
C THR A 176 1.95 -6.55 12.26
N LEU A 177 1.74 -6.32 13.55
CA LEU A 177 2.59 -5.50 14.41
C LEU A 177 2.86 -6.30 15.68
N LEU A 178 3.81 -5.86 16.50
CA LEU A 178 4.01 -6.45 17.82
C LEU A 178 2.68 -6.46 18.58
N ASN A 179 2.23 -7.64 19.00
CA ASN A 179 0.95 -7.87 19.71
C ASN A 179 -0.31 -7.50 18.90
N VAL A 180 -0.22 -7.43 17.56
CA VAL A 180 -1.38 -7.21 16.68
C VAL A 180 -1.30 -8.14 15.49
N LYS A 181 -2.37 -8.87 15.23
CA LYS A 181 -2.58 -9.66 14.00
C LYS A 181 -3.94 -9.33 13.42
N THR A 182 -3.98 -9.09 12.13
CA THR A 182 -5.24 -8.78 11.42
C THR A 182 -5.31 -9.52 10.11
N LEU A 183 -6.53 -9.87 9.73
CA LEU A 183 -6.87 -10.42 8.43
C LEU A 183 -8.25 -9.91 8.03
N SER A 184 -8.37 -9.24 6.91
CA SER A 184 -9.67 -8.78 6.39
C SER A 184 -9.75 -8.97 4.89
N GLY A 185 -10.90 -9.41 4.40
CA GLY A 185 -11.04 -9.74 3.00
C GLY A 185 -12.38 -10.37 2.66
N PHE A 186 -12.39 -11.17 1.62
CA PHE A 186 -13.59 -11.87 1.19
C PHE A 186 -13.29 -13.27 0.63
N LEU A 187 -14.30 -14.11 0.70
CA LEU A 187 -14.32 -15.46 0.15
C LEU A 187 -15.49 -15.58 -0.83
N PRO A 188 -15.26 -15.82 -2.12
CA PRO A 188 -16.32 -16.09 -3.08
C PRO A 188 -17.13 -17.33 -2.66
N GLN A 189 -18.45 -17.25 -2.79
CA GLN A 189 -19.35 -18.36 -2.45
C GLN A 189 -19.77 -19.12 -3.72
N LYS A 190 -19.92 -20.43 -3.61
CA LYS A 190 -20.37 -21.30 -4.73
C LYS A 190 -21.77 -20.94 -5.24
N THR A 191 -22.60 -20.37 -4.39
CA THR A 191 -23.96 -19.95 -4.70
C THR A 191 -24.06 -18.55 -5.31
N GLY A 192 -22.91 -17.91 -5.55
CA GLY A 192 -22.80 -16.50 -5.95
C GLY A 192 -22.62 -15.56 -4.76
N GLY A 193 -22.06 -14.38 -5.03
CA GLY A 193 -21.69 -13.39 -4.01
C GLY A 193 -20.40 -13.73 -3.27
N SER A 194 -20.14 -13.02 -2.18
CA SER A 194 -18.94 -13.18 -1.36
C SER A 194 -19.27 -13.03 0.12
N LEU A 195 -18.59 -13.82 0.95
CA LEU A 195 -18.54 -13.62 2.39
C LEU A 195 -17.43 -12.63 2.71
N HIS A 196 -17.77 -11.46 3.23
CA HIS A 196 -16.80 -10.47 3.70
C HIS A 196 -16.52 -10.67 5.18
N PHE A 197 -15.24 -10.53 5.57
CA PHE A 197 -14.83 -10.75 6.95
C PHE A 197 -13.71 -9.78 7.37
N ALA A 198 -13.59 -9.56 8.68
CA ALA A 198 -12.47 -8.85 9.29
C ALA A 198 -12.19 -9.44 10.68
N PHE A 199 -10.94 -9.83 10.91
CA PHE A 199 -10.44 -10.27 12.21
C PHE A 199 -9.34 -9.31 12.66
N MET A 200 -9.42 -8.85 13.91
CA MET A 200 -8.40 -8.04 14.55
C MET A 200 -8.13 -8.57 15.95
N LEU A 201 -6.92 -9.04 16.17
CA LEU A 201 -6.44 -9.54 17.44
C LEU A 201 -5.42 -8.54 17.99
N ASN A 202 -5.64 -8.09 19.23
CA ASN A 202 -4.78 -7.17 19.94
C ASN A 202 -4.51 -7.69 21.35
N GLY A 203 -3.27 -7.70 21.82
CA GLY A 203 -2.94 -8.06 23.20
C GLY A 203 -1.57 -8.72 23.34
N ALA A 204 -1.03 -8.71 24.56
CA ALA A 204 0.31 -9.20 24.88
C ALA A 204 0.49 -10.74 24.67
N ALA A 205 -0.60 -11.50 24.57
CA ALA A 205 -0.55 -12.95 24.40
C ALA A 205 -0.53 -13.39 22.92
N ILE A 206 -0.50 -12.45 21.98
CA ILE A 206 -0.42 -12.78 20.55
C ILE A 206 1.04 -13.06 20.24
N ALA A 207 1.41 -14.34 20.36
CA ALA A 207 2.74 -14.80 19.97
C ALA A 207 2.87 -14.71 18.45
N ASP A 208 4.04 -14.25 18.01
CA ASP A 208 4.45 -14.31 16.61
C ASP A 208 4.81 -15.76 16.31
N GLN A 209 3.82 -16.60 16.07
CA GLN A 209 4.03 -17.91 15.50
C GLN A 209 4.03 -17.70 13.98
N GLY A 210 5.25 -17.51 13.44
CA GLY A 210 5.51 -17.37 12.01
C GLY A 210 4.99 -18.52 11.18
#